data_aa1e7f245103417a68de6e55aaa588bf
#
_entry.id   aa1e7f245103417a68de6e55aaa588bf
#
_cell.length_a   1.000
_cell.length_b   1.000
_cell.length_c   1.000
_cell.angle_alpha   90.00
_cell.angle_beta   90.00
_cell.angle_gamma   90.00
#
_symmetry.space_group_name_H-M   'P 1'
#
loop_
_entity.id
_entity.type
_entity.pdbx_description
1 polymer ?
#
loop_
_entity_poly.entity_id
_entity_poly.type
_entity_poly.pdbx_seq_one_letter_code
_entity_poly.pdbx_strand_id
1 'polypeptide(L)'
;IVPVLTEAPKISSNFTELEEFVRASKEKGYMAEIGSTSPAVSPVPLEALQHFRLVHESETPVTSSGQKWVKIFENVPGAVVKGSAPAGTPVMASIDIQTNQNRMFEYRQSNVSNSDGQFVLVLPYSTEGPISGGTQFDTKAGGNYTLYVGNVVYGLRVPEEYVLAGASINI
;
A
#
# COMPACT_ATOMS: atom_id res chain seq x y z
N ILE A 1 -2.94 -8.20 -3.61
CA ILE A 1 -1.90 -7.71 -2.69
C ILE A 1 -2.17 -8.36 -1.37
N VAL A 2 -1.29 -9.24 -0.90
CA VAL A 2 -1.31 -9.64 0.50
C VAL A 2 -0.67 -8.48 1.24
N PRO A 3 -1.42 -7.69 2.02
CA PRO A 3 -0.80 -6.64 2.80
C PRO A 3 0.16 -7.30 3.78
N VAL A 4 1.40 -6.89 3.74
CA VAL A 4 2.33 -7.24 4.79
C VAL A 4 1.92 -6.41 5.98
N LEU A 5 1.45 -7.06 7.04
CA LEU A 5 1.29 -6.41 8.34
C LEU A 5 2.67 -5.87 8.72
N THR A 6 2.81 -4.56 8.78
CA THR A 6 4.07 -3.90 9.16
C THR A 6 4.42 -4.11 10.61
N GLU A 7 3.44 -4.45 11.42
CA GLU A 7 3.64 -4.99 12.75
C GLU A 7 2.94 -6.34 12.78
N ALA A 8 3.72 -7.41 12.70
CA ALA A 8 3.23 -8.67 13.20
C ALA A 8 2.79 -8.40 14.65
N PRO A 9 1.50 -8.57 15.00
CA PRO A 9 1.10 -8.44 16.37
C PRO A 9 2.04 -9.35 17.17
N LYS A 10 2.59 -8.83 18.25
CA LYS A 10 3.31 -9.67 19.21
C LYS A 10 2.27 -10.65 19.72
N ILE A 11 2.21 -11.82 19.08
CA ILE A 11 1.37 -12.90 19.54
C ILE A 11 1.98 -13.28 20.88
N SER A 12 1.38 -12.79 21.95
CA SER A 12 1.73 -13.25 23.27
C SER A 12 1.32 -14.72 23.35
N SER A 13 2.01 -15.47 24.18
CA SER A 13 1.62 -16.86 24.51
C SER A 13 0.27 -16.93 25.26
N ASN A 14 -0.41 -15.80 25.39
CA ASN A 14 -1.71 -15.68 26.03
C ASN A 14 -2.81 -16.00 25.02
N PHE A 15 -3.50 -17.11 25.24
CA PHE A 15 -4.57 -17.61 24.39
C PHE A 15 -5.71 -16.58 24.18
N THR A 16 -6.01 -15.79 25.20
CA THR A 16 -7.07 -14.75 25.14
C THR A 16 -6.72 -13.62 24.17
N GLU A 17 -5.48 -13.16 24.17
CA GLU A 17 -5.02 -12.13 23.21
C GLU A 17 -5.02 -12.66 21.77
N LEU A 18 -4.73 -13.94 21.60
CA LEU A 18 -4.81 -14.59 20.31
C LEU A 18 -6.26 -14.66 19.79
N GLU A 19 -7.21 -15.03 20.63
CA GLU A 19 -8.64 -15.05 20.29
C GLU A 19 -9.17 -13.64 19.95
N GLU A 20 -8.78 -12.64 20.71
CA GLU A 20 -9.14 -11.23 20.45
C GLU A 20 -8.55 -10.75 19.12
N PHE A 21 -7.30 -11.10 18.82
CA PHE A 21 -6.66 -10.80 17.55
C PHE A 21 -7.40 -11.47 16.37
N VAL A 22 -7.74 -12.75 16.49
CA VAL A 22 -8.50 -13.49 15.46
C VAL A 22 -9.86 -12.86 15.24
N ARG A 23 -10.56 -12.49 16.31
CA ARG A 23 -11.87 -11.84 16.23
C ARG A 23 -11.76 -10.47 15.55
N ALA A 24 -10.82 -9.62 15.99
CA ALA A 24 -10.59 -8.31 15.40
C ALA A 24 -10.15 -8.41 13.93
N SER A 25 -9.35 -9.43 13.59
CA SER A 25 -8.94 -9.71 12.23
C SER A 25 -10.13 -10.12 11.34
N LYS A 26 -11.05 -10.93 11.86
CA LYS A 26 -12.30 -11.29 11.17
C LYS A 26 -13.20 -10.10 10.95
N GLU A 27 -13.39 -9.26 11.96
CA GLU A 27 -14.23 -8.06 11.89
C GLU A 27 -13.67 -7.03 10.88
N LYS A 28 -12.34 -6.90 10.80
CA LYS A 28 -11.64 -6.03 9.86
C LYS A 28 -11.32 -6.69 8.52
N GLY A 29 -11.59 -8.00 8.40
CA GLY A 29 -11.37 -8.76 7.17
C GLY A 29 -9.93 -9.13 6.89
N TYR A 30 -9.08 -9.17 7.89
CA TYR A 30 -7.75 -9.74 7.77
C TYR A 30 -7.84 -11.26 7.66
N MET A 31 -7.01 -11.87 6.83
CA MET A 31 -6.80 -13.31 6.89
C MET A 31 -5.83 -13.62 8.04
N ALA A 32 -6.34 -14.22 9.10
CA ALA A 32 -5.51 -14.76 10.15
C ALA A 32 -5.38 -16.29 9.94
N GLU A 33 -4.22 -16.75 9.50
CA GLU A 33 -3.84 -18.15 9.58
C GLU A 33 -3.26 -18.43 10.96
N ILE A 34 -4.02 -19.13 11.79
CA ILE A 34 -3.52 -19.62 13.06
C ILE A 34 -3.67 -21.15 13.04
N GLY A 35 -2.63 -21.82 12.65
CA GLY A 35 -2.47 -23.26 12.87
C GLY A 35 -3.53 -24.16 12.24
N SER A 36 -4.31 -23.68 11.27
CA SER A 36 -5.35 -24.44 10.59
C SER A 36 -5.13 -24.46 9.08
N THR A 37 -5.42 -25.59 8.49
CA THR A 37 -5.29 -25.87 7.06
C THR A 37 -6.39 -25.23 6.18
N SER A 38 -7.27 -24.41 6.73
CA SER A 38 -8.31 -23.72 5.96
C SER A 38 -8.64 -22.35 6.55
N PRO A 39 -8.28 -21.28 5.88
CA PRO A 39 -8.72 -19.94 6.29
C PRO A 39 -10.23 -19.82 6.06
N ALA A 40 -10.98 -19.73 7.13
CA ALA A 40 -12.43 -19.52 7.08
C ALA A 40 -12.84 -18.04 6.93
N VAL A 41 -11.94 -17.19 6.41
CA VAL A 41 -12.16 -15.74 6.37
C VAL A 41 -12.13 -15.25 4.93
N SER A 42 -13.21 -14.59 4.49
CA SER A 42 -13.20 -13.83 3.25
C SER A 42 -12.17 -12.70 3.34
N PRO A 43 -11.29 -12.55 2.36
CA PRO A 43 -10.35 -11.44 2.35
C PRO A 43 -11.14 -10.12 2.20
N VAL A 44 -11.06 -9.26 3.20
CA VAL A 44 -11.50 -7.88 3.07
C VAL A 44 -10.28 -7.07 2.62
N PRO A 45 -10.45 -6.14 1.66
CA PRO A 45 -9.37 -5.28 1.25
C PRO A 45 -8.80 -4.50 2.43
N LEU A 46 -7.51 -4.68 2.70
CA LEU A 46 -6.79 -3.84 3.65
C LEU A 46 -6.35 -2.57 2.95
N GLU A 47 -6.32 -1.48 3.70
CA GLU A 47 -5.70 -0.27 3.21
C GLU A 47 -4.22 -0.53 2.91
N ALA A 48 -3.75 0.00 1.79
CA ALA A 48 -2.35 -0.11 1.43
C ALA A 48 -1.48 0.69 2.40
N LEU A 49 -0.25 0.22 2.61
CA LEU A 49 0.70 0.89 3.48
C LEU A 49 1.09 2.25 2.89
N GLN A 50 0.91 3.33 3.65
CA GLN A 50 1.13 4.70 3.19
C GLN A 50 2.61 5.11 3.21
N HIS A 51 3.40 4.46 4.08
CA HIS A 51 4.80 4.81 4.33
C HIS A 51 5.79 3.71 4.00
N PHE A 52 5.34 2.66 3.31
CA PHE A 52 6.18 1.54 2.92
C PHE A 52 6.00 1.23 1.45
N ARG A 53 7.12 1.09 0.75
CA ARG A 53 7.13 0.64 -0.64
C ARG A 53 8.03 -0.58 -0.80
N LEU A 54 7.62 -1.49 -1.66
CA LEU A 54 8.45 -2.62 -2.06
C LEU A 54 9.54 -2.11 -2.98
N VAL A 55 10.80 -2.37 -2.63
CA VAL A 55 11.97 -1.92 -3.40
C VAL A 55 12.69 -3.06 -4.10
N HIS A 56 12.58 -4.30 -3.56
CA HIS A 56 13.25 -5.46 -4.14
C HIS A 56 12.55 -6.76 -3.74
N GLU A 57 12.57 -7.77 -4.61
CA GLU A 57 12.18 -9.16 -4.34
C GLU A 57 13.33 -10.12 -4.66
N SER A 58 13.54 -11.14 -3.81
CA SER A 58 14.52 -12.20 -4.08
C SER A 58 14.13 -13.04 -5.31
N GLU A 59 15.12 -13.66 -5.93
CA GLU A 59 14.89 -14.57 -7.08
C GLU A 59 14.19 -15.86 -6.67
N THR A 60 14.44 -16.34 -5.44
CA THR A 60 13.94 -17.64 -4.98
C THR A 60 12.45 -17.61 -4.69
N PRO A 61 11.63 -18.43 -5.36
CA PRO A 61 10.21 -18.56 -5.04
C PRO A 61 10.00 -19.49 -3.84
N VAL A 62 8.94 -19.25 -3.05
CA VAL A 62 8.49 -20.13 -1.94
C VAL A 62 7.37 -21.07 -2.34
N THR A 63 6.64 -20.73 -3.39
CA THR A 63 5.47 -21.49 -3.83
C THR A 63 5.51 -21.70 -5.32
N SER A 64 4.76 -22.69 -5.80
CA SER A 64 4.53 -22.92 -7.23
C SER A 64 3.82 -21.74 -7.92
N SER A 65 3.14 -20.86 -7.16
CA SER A 65 2.53 -19.62 -7.65
C SER A 65 3.53 -18.46 -7.84
N GLY A 66 4.82 -18.72 -7.57
CA GLY A 66 5.88 -17.73 -7.84
C GLY A 66 6.06 -16.67 -6.77
N GLN A 67 5.42 -16.81 -5.60
CA GLN A 67 5.66 -15.90 -4.48
C GLN A 67 7.12 -15.94 -4.06
N LYS A 68 7.72 -14.77 -3.86
CA LYS A 68 9.14 -14.64 -3.52
C LYS A 68 9.37 -14.75 -2.02
N TRP A 69 10.50 -15.39 -1.65
CA TRP A 69 10.86 -15.65 -0.26
C TRP A 69 11.14 -14.37 0.50
N VAL A 70 11.96 -13.50 -0.04
CA VAL A 70 12.33 -12.24 0.60
C VAL A 70 11.75 -11.06 -0.18
N LYS A 71 11.16 -10.13 0.54
CA LYS A 71 10.71 -8.82 0.05
C LYS A 71 11.35 -7.75 0.91
N ILE A 72 11.98 -6.78 0.28
CA ILE A 72 12.60 -5.64 0.97
C ILE A 72 11.68 -4.44 0.78
N PHE A 73 11.28 -3.86 1.89
CA PHE A 73 10.47 -2.64 1.93
C PHE A 73 11.31 -1.48 2.46
N GLU A 74 11.12 -0.34 1.86
CA GLU A 74 11.66 0.93 2.34
C GLU A 74 10.56 1.71 3.06
N ASN A 75 10.91 2.31 4.21
CA ASN A 75 10.05 3.28 4.88
C ASN A 75 10.33 4.67 4.32
N VAL A 76 9.30 5.33 3.81
CA VAL A 76 9.38 6.67 3.22
C VAL A 76 8.32 7.59 3.82
N PRO A 77 8.56 8.92 3.89
CA PRO A 77 7.53 9.89 4.24
C PRO A 77 6.28 9.83 3.34
N GLY A 78 6.48 9.49 2.05
CA GLY A 78 5.43 9.48 1.04
C GLY A 78 5.01 10.87 0.56
N ALA A 79 4.73 11.02 -0.71
CA ALA A 79 4.20 12.27 -1.26
C ALA A 79 2.77 12.49 -0.76
N VAL A 80 2.47 13.71 -0.30
CA VAL A 80 1.18 14.08 0.30
C VAL A 80 0.31 14.77 -0.73
N VAL A 81 -0.66 14.06 -1.29
CA VAL A 81 -1.63 14.63 -2.24
C VAL A 81 -2.78 15.26 -1.47
N LYS A 82 -3.02 16.55 -1.71
CA LYS A 82 -4.09 17.31 -1.08
C LYS A 82 -5.03 17.89 -2.14
N GLY A 83 -6.32 17.85 -1.87
CA GLY A 83 -7.30 18.41 -2.78
C GLY A 83 -8.63 18.69 -2.11
N SER A 84 -9.57 19.19 -2.91
CA SER A 84 -10.91 19.54 -2.45
C SER A 84 -11.97 18.85 -3.32
N ALA A 85 -13.02 18.36 -2.69
CA ALA A 85 -14.20 17.78 -3.31
C ALA A 85 -15.41 17.98 -2.41
N PRO A 86 -16.64 17.85 -2.87
CA PRO A 86 -17.82 17.85 -1.98
C PRO A 86 -17.62 16.89 -0.82
N ALA A 87 -18.10 17.26 0.37
CA ALA A 87 -17.99 16.43 1.56
C ALA A 87 -18.53 15.02 1.32
N GLY A 88 -17.82 14.00 1.80
CA GLY A 88 -18.20 12.60 1.60
C GLY A 88 -17.84 12.02 0.22
N THR A 89 -17.12 12.75 -0.63
CA THR A 89 -16.69 12.25 -1.94
C THR A 89 -15.60 11.19 -1.78
N PRO A 90 -15.75 9.99 -2.36
CA PRO A 90 -14.69 8.99 -2.37
C PRO A 90 -13.53 9.44 -3.27
N VAL A 91 -12.32 9.25 -2.78
CA VAL A 91 -11.07 9.57 -3.48
C VAL A 91 -10.18 8.33 -3.50
N MET A 92 -9.60 8.00 -4.64
CA MET A 92 -8.73 6.85 -4.79
C MET A 92 -7.60 7.14 -5.76
N ALA A 93 -6.38 6.81 -5.38
CA ALA A 93 -5.22 6.80 -6.26
C ALA A 93 -4.74 5.37 -6.48
N SER A 94 -4.48 4.98 -7.72
CA SER A 94 -3.93 3.68 -8.06
C SER A 94 -2.78 3.78 -9.05
N ILE A 95 -1.82 2.85 -8.95
CA ILE A 95 -0.68 2.72 -9.84
C ILE A 95 -0.26 1.25 -9.94
N ASP A 96 0.09 0.81 -11.15
CA ASP A 96 0.70 -0.49 -11.37
C ASP A 96 2.20 -0.42 -11.08
N ILE A 97 2.70 -1.39 -10.33
CA ILE A 97 4.12 -1.54 -10.00
C ILE A 97 4.64 -2.86 -10.55
N GLN A 98 5.73 -2.80 -11.28
CA GLN A 98 6.50 -3.95 -11.73
C GLN A 98 7.70 -4.17 -10.80
N THR A 99 7.87 -5.39 -10.32
CA THR A 99 9.03 -5.77 -9.50
C THR A 99 10.22 -6.18 -10.38
N ASN A 100 11.40 -6.26 -9.78
CA ASN A 100 12.62 -6.79 -10.43
C ASN A 100 12.48 -8.24 -10.90
N GLN A 101 11.45 -8.96 -10.46
CA GLN A 101 11.11 -10.32 -10.88
C GLN A 101 9.95 -10.34 -11.91
N ASN A 102 9.69 -9.21 -12.57
CA ASN A 102 8.63 -9.02 -13.57
C ASN A 102 7.21 -9.32 -13.06
N ARG A 103 7.00 -9.37 -11.75
CA ARG A 103 5.67 -9.49 -11.18
C ARG A 103 5.00 -8.11 -11.18
N MET A 104 3.75 -8.05 -11.61
CA MET A 104 2.93 -6.85 -11.56
C MET A 104 2.00 -6.89 -10.35
N PHE A 105 1.81 -5.75 -9.71
CA PHE A 105 0.75 -5.56 -8.72
C PHE A 105 0.26 -4.11 -8.76
N GLU A 106 -1.01 -3.93 -8.44
CA GLU A 106 -1.59 -2.60 -8.27
C GLU A 106 -1.41 -2.14 -6.83
N TYR A 107 -0.82 -0.96 -6.64
CA TYR A 107 -0.90 -0.22 -5.39
C TYR A 107 -2.11 0.70 -5.43
N ARG A 108 -2.92 0.70 -4.38
CA ARG A 108 -4.13 1.51 -4.29
C ARG A 108 -4.26 2.13 -2.91
N GLN A 109 -4.48 3.45 -2.89
CA GLN A 109 -4.77 4.22 -1.68
C GLN A 109 -6.11 4.89 -1.84
N SER A 110 -6.95 4.87 -0.79
CA SER A 110 -8.27 5.49 -0.80
C SER A 110 -8.51 6.34 0.44
N ASN A 111 -9.37 7.32 0.30
CA ASN A 111 -9.86 8.18 1.38
C ASN A 111 -11.23 8.74 0.99
N VAL A 112 -11.83 9.52 1.89
CA VAL A 112 -13.07 10.24 1.66
C VAL A 112 -12.84 11.69 2.07
N SER A 113 -13.37 12.65 1.29
CA SER A 113 -13.30 14.06 1.67
C SER A 113 -14.07 14.32 2.96
N ASN A 114 -13.48 15.11 3.86
CA ASN A 114 -14.06 15.45 5.15
C ASN A 114 -15.24 16.43 5.03
N SER A 115 -15.81 16.88 6.16
CA SER A 115 -16.91 17.85 6.21
C SER A 115 -16.58 19.21 5.55
N ASP A 116 -15.30 19.58 5.51
CA ASP A 116 -14.82 20.84 4.90
C ASP A 116 -14.49 20.66 3.41
N GLY A 117 -14.77 19.46 2.87
CA GLY A 117 -14.48 19.10 1.49
C GLY A 117 -13.00 18.85 1.20
N GLN A 118 -12.16 18.69 2.21
CA GLN A 118 -10.72 18.43 2.03
C GLN A 118 -10.44 16.94 2.07
N PHE A 119 -9.46 16.49 1.27
CA PHE A 119 -8.94 15.13 1.34
C PHE A 119 -7.40 15.12 1.28
N VAL A 120 -6.82 14.06 1.81
CA VAL A 120 -5.38 13.81 1.82
C VAL A 120 -5.14 12.35 1.49
N LEU A 121 -4.19 12.07 0.59
CA LEU A 121 -3.62 10.75 0.33
C LEU A 121 -2.12 10.79 0.53
N VAL A 122 -1.53 9.72 1.04
CA VAL A 122 -0.07 9.58 1.16
C VAL A 122 0.38 8.48 0.22
N LEU A 123 1.27 8.79 -0.72
CA LEU A 123 1.68 7.91 -1.80
C LEU A 123 3.17 7.56 -1.67
N PRO A 124 3.51 6.29 -1.35
CA PRO A 124 4.91 5.88 -1.14
C PRO A 124 5.65 5.52 -2.42
N TYR A 125 4.95 5.30 -3.54
CA TYR A 125 5.58 5.01 -4.81
C TYR A 125 5.68 6.27 -5.67
N SER A 126 6.86 6.54 -6.22
CA SER A 126 7.02 7.56 -7.24
C SER A 126 6.64 7.03 -8.63
N THR A 127 6.34 7.94 -9.54
CA THR A 127 6.18 7.64 -10.97
C THR A 127 7.52 7.67 -11.73
N GLU A 128 8.61 7.83 -11.00
CA GLU A 128 9.97 7.96 -11.49
C GLU A 128 10.86 6.86 -10.91
N GLY A 129 12.06 6.73 -11.46
CA GLY A 129 13.08 5.86 -10.91
C GLY A 129 13.81 6.48 -9.71
N PRO A 130 14.77 5.75 -9.13
CA PRO A 130 15.58 6.25 -8.02
C PRO A 130 16.41 7.48 -8.46
N ILE A 131 16.60 8.41 -7.53
CA ILE A 131 17.42 9.60 -7.73
C ILE A 131 18.78 9.46 -7.06
N SER A 132 19.74 10.31 -7.48
CA SER A 132 21.07 10.34 -6.87
C SER A 132 20.99 10.76 -5.40
N GLY A 133 21.65 9.98 -4.53
CA GLY A 133 21.62 10.20 -3.08
C GLY A 133 20.41 9.61 -2.35
N GLY A 134 19.44 9.06 -3.08
CA GLY A 134 18.33 8.27 -2.53
C GLY A 134 18.60 6.77 -2.54
N THR A 135 17.67 6.01 -1.99
CA THR A 135 17.71 4.55 -2.06
C THR A 135 17.62 4.08 -3.51
N GLN A 136 18.50 3.16 -3.89
CA GLN A 136 18.39 2.48 -5.19
C GLN A 136 17.37 1.35 -5.08
N PHE A 137 16.38 1.34 -5.96
CA PHE A 137 15.34 0.32 -5.98
C PHE A 137 15.12 -0.23 -7.38
N ASP A 138 14.65 -1.47 -7.44
CA ASP A 138 14.50 -2.24 -8.69
C ASP A 138 13.04 -2.34 -9.14
N THR A 139 12.11 -1.78 -8.38
CA THR A 139 10.70 -1.71 -8.78
C THR A 139 10.46 -0.53 -9.71
N LYS A 140 9.49 -0.66 -10.61
CA LYS A 140 9.17 0.37 -11.60
C LYS A 140 7.69 0.68 -11.61
N ALA A 141 7.35 1.95 -11.66
CA ALA A 141 6.00 2.40 -11.93
C ALA A 141 5.61 2.10 -13.38
N GLY A 142 4.42 1.58 -13.60
CA GLY A 142 3.85 1.33 -14.93
C GLY A 142 3.38 2.60 -15.66
N GLY A 143 3.46 3.75 -15.00
CA GLY A 143 3.04 5.05 -15.51
C GLY A 143 2.71 6.03 -14.40
N ASN A 144 1.87 7.01 -14.69
CA ASN A 144 1.33 7.93 -13.69
C ASN A 144 0.27 7.24 -12.83
N TYR A 145 0.04 7.78 -11.63
CA TYR A 145 -1.15 7.39 -10.87
C TYR A 145 -2.42 7.77 -11.62
N THR A 146 -3.41 6.90 -11.56
CA THR A 146 -4.79 7.25 -11.86
C THR A 146 -5.45 7.70 -10.56
N LEU A 147 -5.84 8.97 -10.48
CA LEU A 147 -6.50 9.55 -9.33
C LEU A 147 -7.98 9.76 -9.66
N TYR A 148 -8.85 9.13 -8.88
CA TYR A 148 -10.29 9.27 -8.94
C TYR A 148 -10.74 10.20 -7.81
N VAL A 149 -11.51 11.23 -8.15
CA VAL A 149 -12.19 12.12 -7.20
C VAL A 149 -13.67 12.10 -7.54
N GLY A 150 -14.44 11.29 -6.84
CA GLY A 150 -15.80 10.96 -7.26
C GLY A 150 -15.82 10.33 -8.65
N ASN A 151 -16.45 11.00 -9.61
CA ASN A 151 -16.54 10.56 -11.00
C ASN A 151 -15.50 11.20 -11.94
N VAL A 152 -14.60 12.02 -11.41
CA VAL A 152 -13.55 12.69 -12.20
C VAL A 152 -12.24 11.92 -12.08
N VAL A 153 -11.54 11.79 -13.20
CA VAL A 153 -10.29 11.02 -13.29
C VAL A 153 -9.14 11.93 -13.73
N TYR A 154 -8.03 11.86 -13.01
CA TYR A 154 -6.82 12.63 -13.28
C TYR A 154 -5.62 11.69 -13.43
N GLY A 155 -4.67 12.05 -14.32
CA GLY A 155 -3.32 11.48 -14.29
C GLY A 155 -2.45 12.29 -13.34
N LEU A 156 -1.84 11.63 -12.34
CA LEU A 156 -1.01 12.30 -11.34
C LEU A 156 0.43 11.80 -11.42
N ARG A 157 1.36 12.73 -11.69
CA ARG A 157 2.80 12.47 -11.57
C ARG A 157 3.23 12.69 -10.12
N VAL A 158 4.01 11.75 -9.59
CA VAL A 158 4.57 11.81 -8.24
C VAL A 158 6.09 11.71 -8.35
N PRO A 159 6.82 12.83 -8.22
CA PRO A 159 8.28 12.83 -8.24
C PRO A 159 8.88 12.06 -7.06
N GLU A 160 10.02 11.40 -7.29
CA GLU A 160 10.74 10.66 -6.23
C GLU A 160 11.17 11.57 -5.08
N GLU A 161 11.62 12.77 -5.38
CA GLU A 161 12.00 13.77 -4.36
C GLU A 161 10.84 14.12 -3.41
N TYR A 162 9.57 14.09 -3.91
CA TYR A 162 8.39 14.37 -3.10
C TYR A 162 8.07 13.19 -2.17
N VAL A 163 8.29 11.95 -2.65
CA VAL A 163 8.14 10.74 -1.82
C VAL A 163 9.14 10.76 -0.67
N LEU A 164 10.40 11.09 -0.95
CA LEU A 164 11.47 11.13 0.05
C LEU A 164 11.33 12.30 1.03
N ALA A 165 10.82 13.43 0.57
CA ALA A 165 10.66 14.63 1.41
C ALA A 165 9.31 14.71 2.14
N GLY A 166 8.33 13.87 1.81
CA GLY A 166 6.95 14.06 2.29
C GLY A 166 6.31 15.35 1.74
N ALA A 167 6.72 15.77 0.55
CA ALA A 167 6.27 17.02 -0.01
C ALA A 167 4.82 16.95 -0.51
N SER A 168 4.13 18.11 -0.50
CA SER A 168 2.73 18.18 -0.89
C SER A 168 2.54 18.43 -2.38
N ILE A 169 1.57 17.73 -2.97
CA ILE A 169 1.03 17.95 -4.30
C ILE A 169 -0.41 18.43 -4.13
N ASN A 170 -0.72 19.64 -4.61
CA ASN A 170 -2.06 20.19 -4.55
C ASN A 170 -2.76 20.03 -5.90
N ILE A 171 -4.02 19.61 -5.87
CA ILE A 171 -4.86 19.36 -7.04
C ILE A 171 -6.23 20.00 -6.90
#